data_72255202a8aeeea24ae8efb215cdb34b
#
_entry.id   72255202a8aeeea24ae8efb215cdb34b
#
_cell.length_a   1.000
_cell.length_b   1.000
_cell.length_c   1.000
_cell.angle_alpha   90.00
_cell.angle_beta   90.00
_cell.angle_gamma   90.00
#
_symmetry.space_group_name_H-M   'P 1'
#
loop_
_entity.id
_entity.type
_entity.pdbx_description
1 polymer ?
#
loop_
_entity_poly.entity_id
_entity_poly.type
_entity_poly.pdbx_seq_one_letter_code
_entity_poly.pdbx_strand_id
1 'polypeptide(L)'
;DTRTKPQAQRLAEQLGEQRLFETTGLNISPIYTLCKQLWLREHQPNVFKSTRRWLHTADYLAWRLCGVPATDYSLASRTFALDIRSLQLARGLLEEVGIPPSWYQELVPSGTRLGTILPDVAEATGLSRDCVVSAGGHDHLIGSIVAGALTPGTLVNSMGTAEGVTIFMDKPLNDPTLGHQGYAQGVVVTPDRPYYYLVGGLFTSGGAVQWFHQLTEQRYSHEQLIEEASKINPGCDG
;
A
#
# COMPACT_ATOMS: atom_id res chain seq x y z
N ASP A 1 -9.83 -1.08 6.82
CA ASP A 1 -11.03 -0.47 7.38
C ASP A 1 -12.15 -0.51 6.34
N THR A 2 -13.25 -1.13 6.66
CA THR A 2 -14.38 -1.34 5.74
C THR A 2 -15.44 -0.23 5.81
N ARG A 3 -15.32 0.71 6.73
CA ARG A 3 -16.25 1.85 6.89
C ARG A 3 -16.35 2.73 5.64
N THR A 4 -15.33 2.73 4.82
CA THR A 4 -15.20 3.57 3.65
C THR A 4 -15.66 2.91 2.34
N LYS A 5 -16.40 1.78 2.40
CA LYS A 5 -17.01 1.14 1.22
C LYS A 5 -17.88 2.09 0.40
N PRO A 6 -18.78 2.90 1.02
CA PRO A 6 -19.60 3.85 0.27
C PRO A 6 -18.77 4.93 -0.46
N GLN A 7 -17.66 5.38 0.14
CA GLN A 7 -16.77 6.35 -0.48
C GLN A 7 -16.03 5.77 -1.68
N ALA A 8 -15.58 4.51 -1.58
CA ALA A 8 -14.95 3.80 -2.70
C ALA A 8 -15.91 3.64 -3.88
N GLN A 9 -17.16 3.28 -3.61
CA GLN A 9 -18.18 3.16 -4.65
C GLN A 9 -18.45 4.50 -5.34
N ARG A 10 -18.63 5.59 -4.58
CA ARG A 10 -18.82 6.94 -5.16
C ARG A 10 -17.62 7.42 -5.97
N LEU A 11 -16.39 7.08 -5.57
CA LEU A 11 -15.20 7.37 -6.39
C LEU A 11 -15.28 6.65 -7.73
N ALA A 12 -15.69 5.39 -7.74
CA ALA A 12 -15.89 4.62 -8.98
C ALA A 12 -16.95 5.23 -9.87
N GLU A 13 -18.08 5.64 -9.29
CA GLU A 13 -19.19 6.29 -10.01
C GLU A 13 -18.80 7.68 -10.57
N GLN A 14 -18.06 8.47 -9.79
CA GLN A 14 -17.70 9.86 -10.16
C GLN A 14 -16.54 9.90 -11.16
N LEU A 15 -15.49 9.12 -10.94
CA LEU A 15 -14.24 9.20 -11.70
C LEU A 15 -14.09 8.11 -12.77
N GLY A 16 -14.86 7.02 -12.66
CA GLY A 16 -14.74 5.83 -13.48
C GLY A 16 -13.60 4.91 -13.01
N GLU A 17 -13.89 3.62 -12.87
CA GLU A 17 -12.91 2.62 -12.43
C GLU A 17 -11.71 2.53 -13.36
N GLN A 18 -11.96 2.55 -14.67
CA GLN A 18 -10.91 2.52 -15.68
C GLN A 18 -9.94 3.70 -15.54
N ARG A 19 -10.46 4.93 -15.44
CA ARG A 19 -9.63 6.13 -15.28
C ARG A 19 -8.82 6.10 -13.99
N LEU A 20 -9.42 5.64 -12.89
CA LEU A 20 -8.73 5.46 -11.61
C LEU A 20 -7.59 4.47 -11.75
N PHE A 21 -7.83 3.31 -12.36
CA PHE A 21 -6.80 2.30 -12.57
C PHE A 21 -5.69 2.79 -13.52
N GLU A 22 -6.04 3.39 -14.65
CA GLU A 22 -5.07 3.92 -15.62
C GLU A 22 -4.17 5.02 -15.02
N THR A 23 -4.73 5.86 -14.13
CA THR A 23 -3.96 6.92 -13.48
C THR A 23 -3.14 6.39 -12.31
N THR A 24 -3.77 5.64 -11.41
CA THR A 24 -3.18 5.32 -10.11
C THR A 24 -2.69 3.88 -9.98
N GLY A 25 -3.05 3.01 -10.92
CA GLY A 25 -2.78 1.58 -10.88
C GLY A 25 -3.65 0.82 -9.87
N LEU A 26 -4.58 1.47 -9.20
CA LEU A 26 -5.34 0.87 -8.11
C LEU A 26 -6.72 0.42 -8.56
N ASN A 27 -7.09 -0.80 -8.18
CA ASN A 27 -8.48 -1.27 -8.22
C ASN A 27 -9.34 -0.55 -7.18
N ILE A 28 -10.66 -0.61 -7.34
CA ILE A 28 -11.58 -0.01 -6.36
C ILE A 28 -11.55 -0.81 -5.05
N SER A 29 -11.09 -0.14 -4.00
CA SER A 29 -11.05 -0.73 -2.66
C SER A 29 -11.19 0.35 -1.58
N PRO A 30 -11.89 0.05 -0.48
CA PRO A 30 -12.06 0.98 0.64
C PRO A 30 -10.78 1.21 1.45
N ILE A 31 -9.73 0.43 1.22
CA ILE A 31 -8.51 0.50 2.03
C ILE A 31 -7.64 1.72 1.71
N TYR A 32 -7.82 2.34 0.55
CA TYR A 32 -6.96 3.43 0.08
C TYR A 32 -7.27 4.77 0.75
N THR A 33 -6.26 5.64 0.79
CA THR A 33 -6.26 6.88 1.55
C THR A 33 -7.38 7.84 1.15
N LEU A 34 -7.63 8.03 -0.14
CA LEU A 34 -8.64 8.96 -0.64
C LEU A 34 -10.04 8.63 -0.12
N CYS A 35 -10.37 7.33 -0.01
CA CYS A 35 -11.65 6.90 0.59
C CYS A 35 -11.78 7.36 2.06
N LYS A 36 -10.69 7.33 2.82
CA LYS A 36 -10.66 7.75 4.22
C LYS A 36 -10.80 9.28 4.36
N GLN A 37 -10.19 10.03 3.45
CA GLN A 37 -10.31 11.49 3.41
C GLN A 37 -11.75 11.92 3.09
N LEU A 38 -12.40 11.25 2.15
CA LEU A 38 -13.82 11.49 1.82
C LEU A 38 -14.73 11.13 2.99
N TRP A 39 -14.46 10.02 3.66
CA TRP A 39 -15.18 9.64 4.88
C TRP A 39 -15.03 10.70 5.97
N LEU A 40 -13.82 11.21 6.19
CA LEU A 40 -13.56 12.27 7.16
C LEU A 40 -14.34 13.54 6.84
N ARG A 41 -14.40 13.92 5.56
CA ARG A 41 -15.20 15.08 5.11
C ARG A 41 -16.68 14.96 5.49
N GLU A 42 -17.24 13.78 5.37
CA GLU A 42 -18.66 13.50 5.62
C GLU A 42 -19.00 13.37 7.09
N HIS A 43 -18.13 12.69 7.86
CA HIS A 43 -18.44 12.31 9.25
C HIS A 43 -17.75 13.21 10.28
N GLN A 44 -16.70 13.93 9.89
CA GLN A 44 -15.92 14.81 10.76
C GLN A 44 -15.59 16.13 10.05
N PRO A 45 -16.60 16.91 9.60
CA PRO A 45 -16.38 18.07 8.73
C PRO A 45 -15.52 19.15 9.38
N ASN A 46 -15.55 19.30 10.70
CA ASN A 46 -14.72 20.26 11.41
C ASN A 46 -13.24 19.85 11.38
N VAL A 47 -12.95 18.55 11.55
CA VAL A 47 -11.60 18.01 11.43
C VAL A 47 -11.11 18.18 10.00
N PHE A 48 -11.94 17.84 9.01
CA PHE A 48 -11.62 17.99 7.61
C PHE A 48 -11.26 19.46 7.27
N LYS A 49 -12.06 20.43 7.68
CA LYS A 49 -11.81 21.86 7.44
C LYS A 49 -10.55 22.39 8.12
N SER A 50 -10.18 21.84 9.28
CA SER A 50 -8.99 22.25 10.01
C SER A 50 -7.72 21.51 9.57
N THR A 51 -7.86 20.45 8.75
CA THR A 51 -6.72 19.66 8.26
C THR A 51 -5.79 20.53 7.40
N ARG A 52 -4.50 20.45 7.67
CA ARG A 52 -3.45 21.15 6.91
C ARG A 52 -2.55 20.19 6.16
N ARG A 53 -2.40 18.98 6.67
CA ARG A 53 -1.56 17.93 6.10
C ARG A 53 -2.20 16.58 6.34
N TRP A 54 -1.97 15.68 5.41
CA TRP A 54 -2.30 14.27 5.54
C TRP A 54 -1.00 13.47 5.53
N LEU A 55 -0.70 12.79 6.62
CA LEU A 55 0.49 11.96 6.78
C LEU A 55 0.08 10.50 6.94
N HIS A 56 0.76 9.61 6.25
CA HIS A 56 0.69 8.19 6.58
C HIS A 56 1.40 7.95 7.91
N THR A 57 1.15 6.82 8.55
CA THR A 57 1.76 6.53 9.86
C THR A 57 3.29 6.58 9.80
N ALA A 58 3.90 6.03 8.75
CA ALA A 58 5.36 6.08 8.56
C ALA A 58 5.87 7.51 8.37
N ASP A 59 5.18 8.31 7.54
CA ASP A 59 5.53 9.72 7.30
C ASP A 59 5.38 10.55 8.59
N TYR A 60 4.34 10.28 9.38
CA TYR A 60 4.14 10.93 10.67
C TYR A 60 5.27 10.61 11.65
N LEU A 61 5.68 9.35 11.73
CA LEU A 61 6.79 8.95 12.59
C LEU A 61 8.10 9.61 12.15
N ALA A 62 8.42 9.58 10.87
CA ALA A 62 9.61 10.24 10.33
C ALA A 62 9.60 11.76 10.60
N TRP A 63 8.45 12.40 10.36
CA TRP A 63 8.27 13.82 10.68
C TRP A 63 8.47 14.13 12.17
N ARG A 64 7.91 13.30 13.06
CA ARG A 64 8.10 13.46 14.52
C ARG A 64 9.55 13.26 14.94
N LEU A 65 10.29 12.41 14.23
CA LEU A 65 11.70 12.13 14.53
C LEU A 65 12.65 13.22 14.02
N CYS A 66 12.43 13.79 12.84
CA CYS A 66 13.39 14.73 12.21
C CYS A 66 12.77 16.06 11.77
N GLY A 67 11.47 16.27 11.91
CA GLY A 67 10.80 17.53 11.55
C GLY A 67 10.50 17.69 10.05
N VAL A 68 10.92 16.76 9.19
CA VAL A 68 10.74 16.83 7.73
C VAL A 68 9.58 15.92 7.29
N PRO A 69 8.49 16.48 6.77
CA PRO A 69 7.38 15.70 6.24
C PRO A 69 7.65 15.34 4.78
N ALA A 70 7.76 14.06 4.49
CA ALA A 70 7.90 13.53 3.14
C ALA A 70 7.15 12.20 3.03
N THR A 71 6.80 11.81 1.82
CA THR A 71 6.12 10.53 1.52
C THR A 71 6.92 9.75 0.48
N ASP A 72 7.17 8.50 0.75
CA ASP A 72 7.78 7.58 -0.21
C ASP A 72 6.78 7.20 -1.31
N TYR A 73 7.29 6.99 -2.53
CA TYR A 73 6.45 6.63 -3.69
C TYR A 73 5.67 5.34 -3.52
N SER A 74 6.21 4.35 -2.79
CA SER A 74 5.51 3.09 -2.59
C SER A 74 4.31 3.25 -1.66
N LEU A 75 4.39 4.11 -0.65
CA LEU A 75 3.26 4.49 0.19
C LEU A 75 2.27 5.38 -0.57
N ALA A 76 2.77 6.37 -1.33
CA ALA A 76 1.94 7.23 -2.15
C ALA A 76 1.13 6.43 -3.19
N SER A 77 1.68 5.34 -3.72
CA SER A 77 0.99 4.41 -4.63
C SER A 77 -0.26 3.76 -4.02
N ARG A 78 -0.46 3.84 -2.70
CA ARG A 78 -1.63 3.25 -2.01
C ARG A 78 -2.70 4.29 -1.64
N THR A 79 -2.72 5.43 -2.34
CA THR A 79 -3.53 6.58 -1.91
C THR A 79 -4.68 6.96 -2.82
N PHE A 80 -4.71 6.56 -4.09
CA PHE A 80 -5.46 7.15 -5.19
C PHE A 80 -5.03 8.59 -5.55
N ALA A 81 -3.90 9.05 -5.05
CA ALA A 81 -3.44 10.41 -5.26
C ALA A 81 -2.15 10.51 -6.08
N LEU A 82 -1.51 9.38 -6.38
CA LEU A 82 -0.31 9.30 -7.22
C LEU A 82 -0.72 8.88 -8.64
N ASP A 83 -0.29 9.66 -9.63
CA ASP A 83 -0.25 9.20 -11.01
C ASP A 83 1.04 8.40 -11.20
N ILE A 84 0.90 7.08 -11.38
CA ILE A 84 2.03 6.16 -11.47
C ILE A 84 2.81 6.28 -12.78
N ARG A 85 2.31 6.99 -13.78
CA ARG A 85 3.00 7.19 -15.06
C ARG A 85 3.87 8.44 -15.04
N SER A 86 3.30 9.55 -14.58
CA SER A 86 4.03 10.82 -14.45
C SER A 86 4.87 10.89 -13.17
N LEU A 87 4.64 10.02 -12.20
CA LEU A 87 5.24 10.02 -10.86
C LEU A 87 4.97 11.35 -10.12
N GLN A 88 3.81 11.93 -10.36
CA GLN A 88 3.37 13.17 -9.73
C GLN A 88 2.04 12.96 -9.02
N LEU A 89 1.68 13.90 -8.14
CA LEU A 89 0.32 13.91 -7.59
C LEU A 89 -0.70 14.06 -8.72
N ALA A 90 -1.73 13.23 -8.70
CA ALA A 90 -2.88 13.28 -9.61
C ALA A 90 -3.80 14.47 -9.23
N ARG A 91 -3.28 15.71 -9.37
CA ARG A 91 -3.92 16.95 -8.89
C ARG A 91 -5.34 17.10 -9.41
N GLY A 92 -5.54 16.88 -10.72
CA GLY A 92 -6.87 16.99 -11.33
C GLY A 92 -7.90 16.03 -10.72
N LEU A 93 -7.48 14.81 -10.40
CA LEU A 93 -8.31 13.81 -9.73
C LEU A 93 -8.66 14.25 -8.29
N LEU A 94 -7.69 14.75 -7.55
CA LEU A 94 -7.88 15.23 -6.18
C LEU A 94 -8.83 16.46 -6.15
N GLU A 95 -8.63 17.40 -7.05
CA GLU A 95 -9.46 18.62 -7.17
C GLU A 95 -10.91 18.28 -7.54
N GLU A 96 -11.11 17.34 -8.47
CA GLU A 96 -12.44 16.89 -8.91
C GLU A 96 -13.26 16.29 -7.76
N VAL A 97 -12.60 15.61 -6.82
CA VAL A 97 -13.26 15.06 -5.63
C VAL A 97 -13.20 15.98 -4.41
N GLY A 98 -12.67 17.19 -4.56
CA GLY A 98 -12.63 18.22 -3.52
C GLY A 98 -11.65 17.92 -2.37
N ILE A 99 -10.54 17.27 -2.68
CA ILE A 99 -9.42 17.04 -1.73
C ILE A 99 -8.26 17.97 -2.09
N PRO A 100 -7.81 18.86 -1.17
CA PRO A 100 -6.71 19.77 -1.46
C PRO A 100 -5.40 19.03 -1.75
N PRO A 101 -4.78 19.21 -2.93
CA PRO A 101 -3.45 18.63 -3.22
C PRO A 101 -2.37 19.09 -2.24
N SER A 102 -2.55 20.26 -1.61
CA SER A 102 -1.63 20.81 -0.60
C SER A 102 -1.55 19.99 0.70
N TRP A 103 -2.44 19.04 0.90
CA TRP A 103 -2.35 18.14 2.06
C TRP A 103 -1.26 17.10 1.91
N TYR A 104 -0.88 16.78 0.69
CA TYR A 104 0.13 15.77 0.39
C TYR A 104 1.54 16.35 0.50
N GLN A 105 2.46 15.50 0.91
CA GLN A 105 3.84 15.85 1.17
C GLN A 105 4.68 15.74 -0.12
N GLU A 106 5.92 16.19 -0.03
CA GLU A 106 6.91 15.94 -1.07
C GLU A 106 7.09 14.44 -1.27
N LEU A 107 7.11 14.03 -2.54
CA LEU A 107 7.38 12.64 -2.92
C LEU A 107 8.88 12.44 -3.03
N VAL A 108 9.38 11.43 -2.34
CA VAL A 108 10.81 11.12 -2.31
C VAL A 108 11.06 9.65 -2.63
N PRO A 109 12.20 9.31 -3.24
CA PRO A 109 12.62 7.92 -3.39
C PRO A 109 12.78 7.21 -2.04
N SER A 110 12.52 5.89 -2.02
CA SER A 110 12.80 5.04 -0.86
C SER A 110 14.28 5.13 -0.48
N GLY A 111 14.58 5.23 0.81
CA GLY A 111 15.94 5.40 1.32
C GLY A 111 16.44 6.86 1.34
N THR A 112 15.68 7.84 0.85
CA THR A 112 16.07 9.26 0.90
C THR A 112 16.31 9.71 2.34
N ARG A 113 17.46 10.29 2.60
CA ARG A 113 17.78 10.92 3.88
C ARG A 113 16.90 12.16 4.09
N LEU A 114 16.06 12.16 5.13
CA LEU A 114 15.19 13.27 5.49
C LEU A 114 15.87 14.27 6.42
N GLY A 115 16.72 13.79 7.33
CA GLY A 115 17.42 14.63 8.29
C GLY A 115 18.09 13.81 9.38
N THR A 116 18.45 14.49 10.46
CA THR A 116 18.88 13.86 11.71
C THR A 116 17.80 14.01 12.76
N ILE A 117 17.86 13.17 13.77
CA ILE A 117 16.90 13.17 14.88
C ILE A 117 16.87 14.52 15.58
N LEU A 118 15.67 14.97 15.97
CA LEU A 118 15.48 16.22 16.72
C LEU A 118 16.12 16.12 18.11
N PRO A 119 16.63 17.25 18.68
CA PRO A 119 17.32 17.25 19.96
C PRO A 119 16.48 16.70 21.13
N ASP A 120 15.21 17.06 21.21
CA ASP A 120 14.26 16.60 22.23
C ASP A 120 13.95 15.12 22.10
N VAL A 121 13.88 14.60 20.87
CA VAL A 121 13.70 13.18 20.61
C VAL A 121 14.97 12.40 20.98
N ALA A 122 16.16 12.92 20.66
CA ALA A 122 17.42 12.30 21.03
C ALA A 122 17.54 12.19 22.57
N GLU A 123 17.19 13.24 23.30
CA GLU A 123 17.16 13.26 24.76
C GLU A 123 16.17 12.24 25.32
N ALA A 124 14.96 12.18 24.79
CA ALA A 124 13.90 11.27 25.26
C ALA A 124 14.19 9.79 24.97
N THR A 125 14.93 9.48 23.91
CA THR A 125 15.18 8.11 23.45
C THR A 125 16.57 7.58 23.77
N GLY A 126 17.53 8.46 24.08
CA GLY A 126 18.95 8.11 24.25
C GLY A 126 19.70 7.87 22.93
N LEU A 127 19.08 8.15 21.78
CA LEU A 127 19.74 8.04 20.48
C LEU A 127 20.72 9.20 20.26
N SER A 128 21.77 8.94 19.47
CA SER A 128 22.71 10.00 19.06
C SER A 128 21.99 11.06 18.23
N ARG A 129 22.37 12.34 18.43
CA ARG A 129 21.90 13.46 17.60
C ARG A 129 22.28 13.33 16.12
N ASP A 130 23.30 12.52 15.82
CA ASP A 130 23.72 12.23 14.46
C ASP A 130 22.92 11.07 13.81
N CYS A 131 21.98 10.46 14.55
CA CYS A 131 21.12 9.41 14.02
C CYS A 131 20.33 9.93 12.83
N VAL A 132 20.50 9.28 11.68
CA VAL A 132 19.84 9.65 10.43
C VAL A 132 18.43 9.07 10.37
N VAL A 133 17.47 9.89 9.95
CA VAL A 133 16.11 9.48 9.61
C VAL A 133 16.00 9.47 8.08
N SER A 134 15.55 8.36 7.52
CA SER A 134 15.33 8.20 6.08
C SER A 134 13.87 7.84 5.79
N ALA A 135 13.39 8.21 4.61
CA ALA A 135 12.14 7.69 4.09
C ALA A 135 12.27 6.16 3.93
N GLY A 136 11.30 5.43 4.43
CA GLY A 136 11.26 3.97 4.31
C GLY A 136 10.60 3.54 3.01
N GLY A 137 9.53 2.78 3.13
CA GLY A 137 8.69 2.31 2.05
C GLY A 137 7.63 1.35 2.58
N HIS A 138 6.77 0.92 1.69
CA HIS A 138 5.78 -0.10 2.02
C HIS A 138 6.49 -1.42 2.35
N ASP A 139 6.28 -1.95 3.55
CA ASP A 139 6.99 -3.09 4.14
C ASP A 139 7.06 -4.32 3.21
N HIS A 140 5.92 -4.77 2.68
CA HIS A 140 5.88 -5.91 1.75
C HIS A 140 6.70 -5.68 0.46
N LEU A 141 6.71 -4.46 -0.08
CA LEU A 141 7.45 -4.15 -1.30
C LEU A 141 8.95 -4.10 -1.03
N ILE A 142 9.35 -3.44 0.05
CA ILE A 142 10.77 -3.37 0.45
C ILE A 142 11.27 -4.76 0.84
N GLY A 143 10.49 -5.54 1.59
CA GLY A 143 10.80 -6.93 1.92
C GLY A 143 10.94 -7.80 0.67
N SER A 144 10.07 -7.62 -0.33
CA SER A 144 10.16 -8.33 -1.62
C SER A 144 11.45 -7.98 -2.37
N ILE A 145 11.86 -6.71 -2.37
CA ILE A 145 13.12 -6.28 -2.99
C ILE A 145 14.31 -6.96 -2.32
N VAL A 146 14.34 -6.98 -1.00
CA VAL A 146 15.41 -7.67 -0.24
C VAL A 146 15.42 -9.18 -0.50
N ALA A 147 14.25 -9.77 -0.71
CA ALA A 147 14.11 -11.18 -1.11
C ALA A 147 14.51 -11.48 -2.56
N GLY A 148 14.96 -10.47 -3.34
CA GLY A 148 15.45 -10.65 -4.70
C GLY A 148 14.40 -10.46 -5.80
N ALA A 149 13.25 -9.87 -5.49
CA ALA A 149 12.14 -9.66 -6.45
C ALA A 149 12.50 -8.80 -7.67
N LEU A 150 13.58 -8.01 -7.61
CA LEU A 150 14.05 -7.21 -8.76
C LEU A 150 14.74 -8.05 -9.85
N THR A 151 15.05 -9.31 -9.57
CA THR A 151 15.57 -10.24 -10.58
C THR A 151 14.46 -10.54 -11.60
N PRO A 152 14.70 -10.36 -12.90
CA PRO A 152 13.68 -10.60 -13.93
C PRO A 152 13.09 -12.01 -13.84
N GLY A 153 11.76 -12.11 -13.92
CA GLY A 153 11.03 -13.38 -13.82
C GLY A 153 10.81 -13.87 -12.38
N THR A 154 11.26 -13.14 -11.37
CA THR A 154 11.03 -13.48 -9.96
C THR A 154 9.65 -13.00 -9.51
N LEU A 155 8.89 -13.90 -8.90
CA LEU A 155 7.64 -13.63 -8.22
C LEU A 155 7.86 -13.88 -6.72
N VAL A 156 7.47 -12.94 -5.88
CA VAL A 156 7.50 -13.11 -4.43
C VAL A 156 6.08 -13.35 -3.92
N ASN A 157 5.93 -14.44 -3.20
CA ASN A 157 4.69 -14.78 -2.50
C ASN A 157 4.89 -14.63 -0.99
N SER A 158 4.17 -13.70 -0.39
CA SER A 158 4.15 -13.48 1.07
C SER A 158 2.94 -14.19 1.64
N MET A 159 3.19 -15.30 2.34
CA MET A 159 2.16 -16.15 2.92
C MET A 159 2.08 -15.95 4.43
N GLY A 160 0.91 -15.51 4.89
CA GLY A 160 0.58 -15.35 6.30
C GLY A 160 -0.89 -15.65 6.54
N THR A 161 -1.57 -14.94 7.43
CA THR A 161 -3.04 -14.98 7.57
C THR A 161 -3.72 -14.62 6.26
N ALA A 162 -3.21 -13.60 5.57
CA ALA A 162 -3.48 -13.26 4.19
C ALA A 162 -2.31 -13.67 3.30
N GLU A 163 -2.50 -13.66 2.00
CA GLU A 163 -1.48 -13.95 1.00
C GLU A 163 -1.37 -12.81 0.01
N GLY A 164 -0.14 -12.45 -0.33
CA GLY A 164 0.15 -11.41 -1.30
C GLY A 164 1.23 -11.84 -2.28
N VAL A 165 0.91 -11.78 -3.56
CA VAL A 165 1.83 -12.10 -4.66
C VAL A 165 2.27 -10.81 -5.33
N THR A 166 3.59 -10.62 -5.48
CA THR A 166 4.18 -9.42 -6.06
C THR A 166 5.16 -9.79 -7.17
N ILE A 167 5.07 -9.10 -8.30
CA ILE A 167 6.06 -9.12 -9.37
C ILE A 167 6.46 -7.71 -9.73
N PHE A 168 7.77 -7.48 -9.95
CA PHE A 168 8.29 -6.19 -10.39
C PHE A 168 8.48 -6.13 -11.91
N MET A 169 8.30 -4.92 -12.45
CA MET A 169 8.30 -4.62 -13.87
C MET A 169 9.02 -3.30 -14.14
N ASP A 170 9.48 -3.09 -15.38
CA ASP A 170 10.16 -1.84 -15.77
C ASP A 170 9.18 -0.70 -16.10
N LYS A 171 7.91 -1.00 -16.35
CA LYS A 171 6.87 -0.03 -16.68
C LYS A 171 5.48 -0.53 -16.24
N PRO A 172 4.51 0.38 -16.00
CA PRO A 172 3.16 -0.02 -15.66
C PRO A 172 2.47 -0.69 -16.84
N LEU A 173 1.58 -1.63 -16.55
CA LEU A 173 0.74 -2.28 -17.57
C LEU A 173 -0.42 -1.38 -17.98
N ASN A 174 -0.80 -1.45 -19.26
CA ASN A 174 -1.90 -0.67 -19.83
C ASN A 174 -3.18 -1.52 -19.99
N ASP A 175 -3.44 -2.39 -19.04
CA ASP A 175 -4.60 -3.27 -19.08
C ASP A 175 -5.54 -2.98 -17.91
N PRO A 176 -6.64 -2.22 -18.13
CA PRO A 176 -7.59 -1.90 -17.06
C PRO A 176 -8.37 -3.12 -16.56
N THR A 177 -8.38 -4.23 -17.30
CA THR A 177 -9.06 -5.47 -16.87
C THR A 177 -8.41 -6.06 -15.62
N LEU A 178 -7.13 -5.78 -15.40
CA LEU A 178 -6.42 -6.19 -14.17
C LEU A 178 -7.08 -5.64 -12.91
N GLY A 179 -7.57 -4.40 -12.94
CA GLY A 179 -8.30 -3.80 -11.83
C GLY A 179 -9.59 -4.57 -11.49
N HIS A 180 -10.34 -4.97 -12.50
CA HIS A 180 -11.55 -5.79 -12.32
C HIS A 180 -11.25 -7.20 -11.81
N GLN A 181 -10.07 -7.73 -12.12
CA GLN A 181 -9.57 -9.01 -11.61
C GLN A 181 -9.01 -8.92 -10.17
N GLY A 182 -9.02 -7.74 -9.57
CA GLY A 182 -8.56 -7.52 -8.19
C GLY A 182 -7.07 -7.20 -8.07
N TYR A 183 -6.34 -7.08 -9.18
CA TYR A 183 -4.93 -6.66 -9.13
C TYR A 183 -4.80 -5.16 -8.92
N ALA A 184 -3.68 -4.77 -8.33
CA ALA A 184 -3.27 -3.39 -8.21
C ALA A 184 -1.81 -3.22 -8.67
N GLN A 185 -1.51 -2.05 -9.21
CA GLN A 185 -0.17 -1.65 -9.60
C GLN A 185 0.30 -0.49 -8.71
N GLY A 186 1.59 -0.23 -8.74
CA GLY A 186 2.20 0.93 -8.13
C GLY A 186 3.67 1.01 -8.48
N VAL A 187 4.40 1.82 -7.73
CA VAL A 187 5.81 2.07 -7.99
C VAL A 187 6.61 2.17 -6.70
N VAL A 188 7.80 1.60 -6.72
CA VAL A 188 8.88 1.90 -5.78
C VAL A 188 9.92 2.70 -6.55
N VAL A 189 10.25 3.88 -6.08
CA VAL A 189 11.32 4.69 -6.67
C VAL A 189 12.55 4.57 -5.79
N THR A 190 13.63 4.06 -6.36
CA THR A 190 14.96 4.06 -5.73
C THR A 190 15.78 5.24 -6.25
N PRO A 191 16.96 5.55 -5.68
CA PRO A 191 17.83 6.58 -6.23
C PRO A 191 18.22 6.34 -7.69
N ASP A 192 18.24 5.08 -8.13
CA ASP A 192 18.67 4.72 -9.50
C ASP A 192 17.55 4.84 -10.52
N ARG A 193 16.35 4.32 -10.20
CA ARG A 193 15.21 4.32 -11.12
C ARG A 193 13.89 3.92 -10.44
N PRO A 194 12.74 4.15 -11.11
CA PRO A 194 11.48 3.57 -10.70
C PRO A 194 11.44 2.06 -11.03
N TYR A 195 10.81 1.29 -10.15
CA TYR A 195 10.40 -0.09 -10.34
C TYR A 195 8.91 -0.18 -10.14
N TYR A 196 8.19 -0.55 -11.16
CA TYR A 196 6.75 -0.77 -11.07
C TYR A 196 6.48 -2.17 -10.54
N TYR A 197 5.34 -2.35 -9.90
CA TYR A 197 4.93 -3.65 -9.42
C TYR A 197 3.47 -3.93 -9.76
N LEU A 198 3.15 -5.21 -9.93
CA LEU A 198 1.80 -5.74 -9.90
C LEU A 198 1.65 -6.58 -8.64
N VAL A 199 0.56 -6.35 -7.91
CA VAL A 199 0.24 -7.11 -6.71
C VAL A 199 -1.18 -7.65 -6.81
N GLY A 200 -1.34 -8.91 -6.44
CA GLY A 200 -2.61 -9.57 -6.19
C GLY A 200 -2.54 -10.32 -4.87
N GLY A 201 -3.67 -10.76 -4.35
CA GLY A 201 -3.63 -11.51 -3.12
C GLY A 201 -5.00 -11.95 -2.63
N LEU A 202 -4.96 -12.81 -1.63
CA LEU A 202 -6.11 -13.31 -0.91
C LEU A 202 -6.12 -12.74 0.50
N PHE A 203 -7.26 -12.20 0.94
CA PHE A 203 -7.40 -11.69 2.30
C PHE A 203 -7.40 -12.80 3.37
N THR A 204 -7.55 -14.05 2.95
CA THR A 204 -7.56 -15.23 3.81
C THR A 204 -6.84 -16.37 3.12
N SER A 205 -5.69 -16.76 3.63
CA SER A 205 -4.87 -17.89 3.17
C SER A 205 -4.56 -18.81 4.35
N GLY A 206 -3.49 -18.57 5.09
CA GLY A 206 -3.22 -19.28 6.34
C GLY A 206 -4.36 -19.16 7.36
N GLY A 207 -5.10 -18.06 7.33
CA GLY A 207 -6.33 -17.90 8.12
C GLY A 207 -7.42 -18.90 7.77
N ALA A 208 -7.55 -19.31 6.49
CA ALA A 208 -8.50 -20.33 6.08
C ALA A 208 -8.09 -21.72 6.60
N VAL A 209 -6.79 -22.03 6.55
CA VAL A 209 -6.25 -23.28 7.12
C VAL A 209 -6.50 -23.33 8.63
N GLN A 210 -6.24 -22.23 9.33
CA GLN A 210 -6.50 -22.14 10.77
C GLN A 210 -7.98 -22.28 11.11
N TRP A 211 -8.86 -21.64 10.31
CA TRP A 211 -10.30 -21.78 10.46
C TRP A 211 -10.75 -23.24 10.27
N PHE A 212 -10.26 -23.91 9.23
CA PHE A 212 -10.58 -25.32 8.97
C PHE A 212 -10.09 -26.23 10.10
N HIS A 213 -8.89 -26.00 10.61
CA HIS A 213 -8.34 -26.71 11.76
C HIS A 213 -9.23 -26.55 13.01
N GLN A 214 -9.76 -25.36 13.25
CA GLN A 214 -10.72 -25.11 14.33
C GLN A 214 -12.08 -25.77 14.08
N LEU A 215 -12.57 -25.73 12.84
CA LEU A 215 -13.85 -26.34 12.44
C LEU A 215 -13.85 -27.85 12.65
N THR A 216 -12.72 -28.50 12.46
CA THR A 216 -12.51 -29.94 12.72
C THR A 216 -12.21 -30.24 14.19
N GLU A 217 -12.44 -29.30 15.09
CA GLU A 217 -12.18 -29.45 16.54
C GLU A 217 -10.73 -29.84 16.83
N GLN A 218 -9.78 -29.44 15.96
CA GLN A 218 -8.34 -29.76 16.04
C GLN A 218 -8.06 -31.28 16.05
N ARG A 219 -8.93 -32.08 15.45
CA ARG A 219 -8.74 -33.54 15.37
C ARG A 219 -7.54 -33.97 14.55
N TYR A 220 -7.07 -33.09 13.65
CA TYR A 220 -5.92 -33.33 12.79
C TYR A 220 -4.84 -32.30 13.08
N SER A 221 -3.58 -32.69 13.14
CA SER A 221 -2.50 -31.71 13.19
C SER A 221 -2.35 -30.99 11.85
N HIS A 222 -1.64 -29.85 11.82
CA HIS A 222 -1.34 -29.16 10.56
C HIS A 222 -0.54 -30.05 9.60
N GLU A 223 0.38 -30.85 10.11
CA GLU A 223 1.16 -31.81 9.32
C GLU A 223 0.27 -32.86 8.65
N GLN A 224 -0.71 -33.41 9.38
CA GLN A 224 -1.68 -34.35 8.83
C GLN A 224 -2.55 -33.72 7.74
N LEU A 225 -3.00 -32.47 7.95
CA LEU A 225 -3.77 -31.74 6.94
C LEU A 225 -2.96 -31.49 5.66
N ILE A 226 -1.68 -31.13 5.80
CA ILE A 226 -0.77 -30.93 4.67
C ILE A 226 -0.52 -32.27 3.95
N GLU A 227 -0.29 -33.35 4.69
CA GLU A 227 -0.08 -34.68 4.12
C GLU A 227 -1.31 -35.13 3.30
N GLU A 228 -2.52 -34.97 3.83
CA GLU A 228 -3.74 -35.32 3.08
C GLU A 228 -3.94 -34.42 1.86
N ALA A 229 -3.71 -33.10 1.99
CA ALA A 229 -3.78 -32.18 0.86
C ALA A 229 -2.78 -32.52 -0.26
N SER A 230 -1.58 -33.01 0.10
CA SER A 230 -0.55 -33.38 -0.88
C SER A 230 -0.94 -34.55 -1.80
N LYS A 231 -1.94 -35.33 -1.41
CA LYS A 231 -2.48 -36.48 -2.18
C LYS A 231 -3.51 -36.03 -3.25
N ILE A 232 -3.92 -34.77 -3.21
CA ILE A 232 -4.95 -34.20 -4.08
C ILE A 232 -4.28 -33.35 -5.15
N ASN A 233 -4.73 -33.44 -6.40
CA ASN A 233 -4.21 -32.63 -7.47
C ASN A 233 -4.46 -31.12 -7.19
N PRO A 234 -3.50 -30.22 -7.52
CA PRO A 234 -3.72 -28.78 -7.44
C PRO A 234 -5.00 -28.36 -8.17
N GLY A 235 -5.80 -27.48 -7.51
CA GLY A 235 -7.07 -27.01 -8.04
C GLY A 235 -8.29 -27.79 -7.55
N CYS A 236 -8.14 -28.99 -6.99
CA CYS A 236 -9.20 -29.76 -6.32
C CYS A 236 -10.51 -29.83 -7.11
N ASP A 237 -10.42 -29.93 -8.46
CA ASP A 237 -11.52 -29.98 -9.42
C ASP A 237 -12.43 -28.72 -9.45
N GLY A 238 -11.96 -27.54 -8.97
CA GLY A 238 -12.64 -26.26 -9.15
C GLY A 238 -12.49 -25.28 -8.03
#